data_8d1c961a4bcfd7ac84110317118a6e0b
#
_entry.id   8d1c961a4bcfd7ac84110317118a6e0b
#
_cell.length_a   1.000
_cell.length_b   1.000
_cell.length_c   1.000
_cell.angle_alpha   90.00
_cell.angle_beta   90.00
_cell.angle_gamma   90.00
#
_symmetry.space_group_name_H-M   'P 1'
#
loop_
_entity.id
_entity.type
_entity.pdbx_description
1 polymer ?
#
loop_
_entity_poly.entity_id
_entity_poly.type
_entity_poly.pdbx_seq_one_letter_code
_entity_poly.pdbx_strand_id
1 'polypeptide(L)'
;MAKKYNKIVLAYSGGLDTSVLIPWLKENYGCEVIAVSADVGQGAELDGLEEKALKTGASKLYIEDLKKEFVDEYIIPTMKAGATYEHYLLGTSFARPIIAKRIVEIAKKEGADAICHGCTGKGNDQVRFELAIKAFAPQMDVIAPWRFWELNSREKEIEYAEAHNIPLKITKETNYSKDKNLWHLSHEGLDLEDPANEAPINKPGFLELGVSPENAPDKAAYVTIHFEKGVPTSVNGEEMDAEKVIETLNKLGGENGCGLLDIVENRLVGMKSRGVYETPGGAILYKAHEKLEEITLDKETQHYKQQLALKFAELVYNGQWYTPLRKAMSAFVDSTQETVTGDVKLKLYKG
;
A
#
# COMPACT_ATOMS: atom_id res chain seq x y z
N MET A 1 -21.85 30.36 -2.60
CA MET A 1 -21.63 29.90 -3.97
C MET A 1 -20.71 28.70 -3.88
N ALA A 2 -21.03 27.58 -4.53
CA ALA A 2 -20.10 26.46 -4.61
C ALA A 2 -18.80 26.91 -5.27
N LYS A 3 -17.65 26.47 -4.77
CA LYS A 3 -16.35 26.79 -5.36
C LYS A 3 -16.30 26.21 -6.76
N LYS A 4 -15.90 26.99 -7.75
CA LYS A 4 -15.84 26.57 -9.14
C LYS A 4 -14.42 26.13 -9.46
N TYR A 5 -14.27 24.93 -10.02
CA TYR A 5 -12.99 24.41 -10.50
C TYR A 5 -13.04 24.28 -12.02
N ASN A 6 -11.92 24.50 -12.69
CA ASN A 6 -11.79 24.26 -14.14
C ASN A 6 -11.25 22.86 -14.39
N LYS A 7 -10.34 22.39 -13.54
CA LYS A 7 -9.65 21.12 -13.70
C LYS A 7 -9.40 20.46 -12.34
N ILE A 8 -9.76 19.17 -12.21
CA ILE A 8 -9.53 18.36 -11.02
C ILE A 8 -8.73 17.13 -11.40
N VAL A 9 -7.70 16.81 -10.60
CA VAL A 9 -6.97 15.55 -10.70
C VAL A 9 -7.54 14.55 -9.70
N LEU A 10 -7.95 13.38 -10.19
CA LEU A 10 -8.57 12.31 -9.41
C LEU A 10 -7.58 11.18 -9.18
N ALA A 11 -7.37 10.80 -7.91
CA ALA A 11 -6.73 9.54 -7.55
C ALA A 11 -7.65 8.40 -8.00
N TYR A 12 -7.23 7.65 -9.03
CA TYR A 12 -8.08 6.70 -9.73
C TYR A 12 -7.54 5.28 -9.64
N SER A 13 -8.31 4.38 -9.03
CA SER A 13 -7.98 2.96 -8.92
C SER A 13 -8.73 2.08 -9.93
N GLY A 14 -9.73 2.63 -10.61
CA GLY A 14 -10.64 1.86 -11.47
C GLY A 14 -11.71 1.06 -10.73
N GLY A 15 -11.74 1.13 -9.40
CA GLY A 15 -12.82 0.57 -8.57
C GLY A 15 -14.13 1.32 -8.73
N LEU A 16 -15.19 0.84 -8.05
CA LEU A 16 -16.52 1.46 -8.08
C LEU A 16 -16.45 2.92 -7.64
N ASP A 17 -15.96 3.18 -6.42
CA ASP A 17 -15.91 4.50 -5.79
C ASP A 17 -15.22 5.53 -6.69
N THR A 18 -14.05 5.21 -7.22
CA THR A 18 -13.29 6.14 -8.06
C THR A 18 -13.87 6.29 -9.46
N SER A 19 -14.58 5.28 -9.99
CA SER A 19 -15.23 5.36 -11.29
C SER A 19 -16.47 6.26 -11.26
N VAL A 20 -17.31 6.19 -10.22
CA VAL A 20 -18.48 7.08 -10.07
C VAL A 20 -18.07 8.53 -9.82
N LEU A 21 -16.88 8.77 -9.26
CA LEU A 21 -16.38 10.12 -9.04
C LEU A 21 -16.13 10.90 -10.33
N ILE A 22 -15.81 10.27 -11.44
CA ILE A 22 -15.53 10.97 -12.70
C ILE A 22 -16.76 11.75 -13.16
N PRO A 23 -17.93 11.13 -13.45
CA PRO A 23 -19.12 11.89 -13.85
C PRO A 23 -19.63 12.78 -12.72
N TRP A 24 -19.60 12.33 -11.47
CA TRP A 24 -20.04 13.13 -10.34
C TRP A 24 -19.30 14.47 -10.21
N LEU A 25 -17.98 14.48 -10.37
CA LEU A 25 -17.18 15.71 -10.35
C LEU A 25 -17.56 16.65 -11.50
N LYS A 26 -17.80 16.11 -12.70
CA LYS A 26 -18.21 16.88 -13.88
C LYS A 26 -19.58 17.53 -13.67
N GLU A 27 -20.53 16.80 -13.11
CA GLU A 27 -21.88 17.29 -12.85
C GLU A 27 -21.91 18.38 -11.78
N ASN A 28 -21.17 18.17 -10.68
CA ASN A 28 -21.21 19.08 -9.55
C ASN A 28 -20.34 20.31 -9.70
N TYR A 29 -19.23 20.22 -10.45
CA TYR A 29 -18.28 21.32 -10.60
C TYR A 29 -18.16 21.85 -12.02
N GLY A 30 -18.66 21.16 -13.04
CA GLY A 30 -18.54 21.55 -14.44
C GLY A 30 -17.10 21.58 -14.93
N CYS A 31 -16.25 20.69 -14.40
CA CYS A 31 -14.80 20.71 -14.59
C CYS A 31 -14.29 19.62 -15.53
N GLU A 32 -13.07 19.80 -15.99
CA GLU A 32 -12.27 18.72 -16.59
C GLU A 32 -11.76 17.79 -15.48
N VAL A 33 -11.83 16.47 -15.71
CA VAL A 33 -11.33 15.46 -14.77
C VAL A 33 -10.17 14.70 -15.41
N ILE A 34 -9.00 14.77 -14.80
CA ILE A 34 -7.80 14.01 -15.15
C ILE A 34 -7.64 12.89 -14.14
N ALA A 35 -7.68 11.66 -14.59
CA ALA A 35 -7.46 10.48 -13.75
C ALA A 35 -5.96 10.18 -13.63
N VAL A 36 -5.51 9.76 -12.45
CA VAL A 36 -4.14 9.35 -12.19
C VAL A 36 -4.15 8.03 -11.42
N SER A 37 -3.50 7.05 -11.98
CA SER A 37 -3.21 5.76 -11.36
C SER A 37 -1.70 5.57 -11.24
N ALA A 38 -1.27 4.87 -10.21
CA ALA A 38 0.14 4.55 -10.00
C ALA A 38 0.33 3.02 -10.04
N ASP A 39 1.34 2.56 -10.77
CA ASP A 39 1.82 1.19 -10.71
C ASP A 39 2.82 1.07 -9.54
N VAL A 40 2.37 0.43 -8.48
CA VAL A 40 3.19 0.06 -7.32
C VAL A 40 3.30 -1.47 -7.19
N GLY A 41 3.06 -2.20 -8.30
CA GLY A 41 3.15 -3.65 -8.39
C GLY A 41 1.83 -4.39 -8.14
N GLN A 42 0.68 -3.78 -8.42
CA GLN A 42 -0.63 -4.43 -8.33
C GLN A 42 -0.96 -5.31 -9.57
N GLY A 43 -0.10 -5.32 -10.57
CA GLY A 43 -0.18 -6.23 -11.71
C GLY A 43 -1.39 -5.99 -12.61
N ALA A 44 -2.16 -7.05 -12.89
CA ALA A 44 -3.28 -7.02 -13.84
C ALA A 44 -4.44 -6.08 -13.48
N GLU A 45 -4.44 -5.47 -12.30
CA GLU A 45 -5.45 -4.46 -11.93
C GLU A 45 -5.39 -3.21 -12.80
N LEU A 46 -4.24 -2.97 -13.47
CA LEU A 46 -4.05 -1.86 -14.41
C LEU A 46 -4.53 -2.14 -15.83
N ASP A 47 -4.86 -3.40 -16.15
CA ASP A 47 -5.26 -3.79 -17.49
C ASP A 47 -6.62 -3.19 -17.89
N GLY A 48 -6.63 -2.48 -19.03
CA GLY A 48 -7.83 -1.82 -19.56
C GLY A 48 -8.28 -0.58 -18.78
N LEU A 49 -7.48 -0.10 -17.83
CA LEU A 49 -7.81 1.03 -16.97
C LEU A 49 -7.99 2.33 -17.76
N GLU A 50 -7.17 2.55 -18.79
CA GLU A 50 -7.25 3.75 -19.63
C GLU A 50 -8.57 3.80 -20.41
N GLU A 51 -8.92 2.71 -21.09
CA GLU A 51 -10.18 2.62 -21.81
C GLU A 51 -11.39 2.86 -20.89
N LYS A 52 -11.34 2.28 -19.69
CA LYS A 52 -12.37 2.46 -18.67
C LYS A 52 -12.49 3.92 -18.22
N ALA A 53 -11.37 4.57 -17.87
CA ALA A 53 -11.38 5.95 -17.42
C ALA A 53 -11.92 6.91 -18.47
N LEU A 54 -11.48 6.77 -19.72
CA LEU A 54 -11.93 7.60 -20.84
C LEU A 54 -13.42 7.37 -21.17
N LYS A 55 -13.89 6.12 -21.20
CA LYS A 55 -15.32 5.80 -21.39
C LYS A 55 -16.19 6.34 -20.25
N THR A 56 -15.67 6.42 -19.04
CA THR A 56 -16.37 6.98 -17.89
C THR A 56 -16.42 8.51 -17.93
N GLY A 57 -15.62 9.15 -18.79
CA GLY A 57 -15.66 10.59 -19.04
C GLY A 57 -14.44 11.38 -18.53
N ALA A 58 -13.38 10.70 -18.08
CA ALA A 58 -12.09 11.38 -17.83
C ALA A 58 -11.55 11.94 -19.14
N SER A 59 -10.94 13.12 -19.10
CA SER A 59 -10.30 13.73 -20.26
C SER A 59 -8.97 13.05 -20.59
N LYS A 60 -8.32 12.48 -19.57
CA LYS A 60 -7.00 11.84 -19.66
C LYS A 60 -6.79 10.89 -18.48
N LEU A 61 -6.02 9.84 -18.71
CA LEU A 61 -5.45 9.01 -17.65
C LEU A 61 -3.92 9.06 -17.70
N TYR A 62 -3.30 9.21 -16.54
CA TYR A 62 -1.90 8.92 -16.30
C TYR A 62 -1.80 7.58 -15.57
N ILE A 63 -0.95 6.68 -16.07
CA ILE A 63 -0.49 5.48 -15.36
C ILE A 63 1.01 5.65 -15.17
N GLU A 64 1.43 5.84 -13.92
CA GLU A 64 2.83 6.13 -13.57
C GLU A 64 3.49 4.90 -12.96
N ASP A 65 4.55 4.40 -13.56
CA ASP A 65 5.34 3.32 -12.98
C ASP A 65 6.19 3.86 -11.83
N LEU A 66 5.83 3.46 -10.63
CA LEU A 66 6.48 3.87 -9.39
C LEU A 66 7.18 2.72 -8.67
N LYS A 67 7.24 1.51 -9.23
CA LYS A 67 7.75 0.32 -8.54
C LYS A 67 9.15 0.52 -7.98
N LYS A 68 10.07 1.02 -8.82
CA LYS A 68 11.45 1.25 -8.36
C LYS A 68 11.54 2.31 -7.26
N GLU A 69 10.88 3.46 -7.42
CA GLU A 69 10.83 4.51 -6.39
C GLU A 69 10.17 4.00 -5.11
N PHE A 70 9.12 3.20 -5.24
CA PHE A 70 8.42 2.58 -4.13
C PHE A 70 9.31 1.65 -3.31
N VAL A 71 10.11 0.83 -3.99
CA VAL A 71 11.08 -0.06 -3.33
C VAL A 71 12.18 0.74 -2.65
N ASP A 72 12.87 1.59 -3.41
CA ASP A 72 14.11 2.23 -2.96
C ASP A 72 13.86 3.29 -1.87
N GLU A 73 12.77 4.06 -1.98
CA GLU A 73 12.52 5.21 -1.12
C GLU A 73 11.50 4.96 0.00
N TYR A 74 10.73 3.85 -0.06
CA TYR A 74 9.69 3.58 0.95
C TYR A 74 9.81 2.22 1.59
N ILE A 75 9.91 1.14 0.82
CA ILE A 75 10.02 -0.21 1.36
C ILE A 75 11.35 -0.39 2.09
N ILE A 76 12.46 -0.17 1.41
CA ILE A 76 13.80 -0.40 1.96
C ILE A 76 14.07 0.44 3.20
N PRO A 77 13.80 1.77 3.25
CA PRO A 77 13.97 2.54 4.48
C PRO A 77 13.11 2.05 5.65
N THR A 78 11.89 1.59 5.38
CA THR A 78 10.99 1.07 6.42
C THR A 78 11.48 -0.28 6.94
N MET A 79 11.94 -1.16 6.04
CA MET A 79 12.55 -2.45 6.40
C MET A 79 13.84 -2.26 7.21
N LYS A 80 14.75 -1.39 6.76
CA LYS A 80 15.98 -1.05 7.50
C LYS A 80 15.68 -0.56 8.92
N ALA A 81 14.60 0.22 9.08
CA ALA A 81 14.14 0.68 10.39
C ALA A 81 13.62 -0.46 11.28
N GLY A 82 13.30 -1.63 10.72
CA GLY A 82 12.61 -2.71 11.42
C GLY A 82 11.20 -2.30 11.86
N ALA A 83 10.58 -1.35 11.15
CA ALA A 83 9.35 -0.71 11.55
C ALA A 83 8.13 -1.60 11.26
N THR A 84 7.39 -1.97 12.30
CA THR A 84 6.12 -2.70 12.21
C THR A 84 5.08 -2.03 13.10
N TYR A 85 3.89 -1.81 12.58
CA TYR A 85 2.79 -1.28 13.38
C TYR A 85 1.88 -2.43 13.80
N GLU A 86 1.89 -2.78 15.10
CA GLU A 86 1.11 -3.90 15.64
C GLU A 86 1.33 -5.22 14.85
N HIS A 87 2.56 -5.49 14.42
CA HIS A 87 3.02 -6.57 13.53
C HIS A 87 2.74 -6.38 12.04
N TYR A 88 1.92 -5.41 11.66
CA TYR A 88 1.65 -5.09 10.25
C TYR A 88 2.88 -4.46 9.59
N LEU A 89 3.27 -4.96 8.40
CA LEU A 89 4.45 -4.52 7.64
C LEU A 89 4.20 -3.29 6.75
N LEU A 90 3.15 -2.51 7.03
CA LEU A 90 2.91 -1.14 6.55
C LEU A 90 2.70 -0.97 5.03
N GLY A 91 2.42 -2.03 4.27
CA GLY A 91 2.38 -2.00 2.79
C GLY A 91 1.45 -0.95 2.19
N THR A 92 0.22 -0.80 2.70
CA THR A 92 -0.68 0.28 2.28
C THR A 92 -0.20 1.64 2.80
N SER A 93 0.34 1.67 4.04
CA SER A 93 0.66 2.91 4.74
C SER A 93 1.74 3.74 4.04
N PHE A 94 2.77 3.10 3.50
CA PHE A 94 3.82 3.79 2.76
C PHE A 94 3.54 3.89 1.24
N ALA A 95 2.57 3.11 0.69
CA ALA A 95 2.16 3.27 -0.70
C ALA A 95 1.36 4.55 -0.95
N ARG A 96 0.52 4.98 0.00
CA ARG A 96 -0.31 6.20 -0.19
C ARG A 96 0.51 7.49 -0.31
N PRO A 97 1.56 7.74 0.50
CA PRO A 97 2.40 8.90 0.34
C PRO A 97 3.07 9.04 -1.03
N ILE A 98 3.62 7.98 -1.62
CA ILE A 98 4.24 8.05 -2.95
C ILE A 98 3.20 8.33 -4.04
N ILE A 99 2.05 7.67 -3.99
CA ILE A 99 0.94 7.90 -4.93
C ILE A 99 0.49 9.36 -4.85
N ALA A 100 0.27 9.88 -3.64
CA ALA A 100 -0.15 11.26 -3.43
C ALA A 100 0.89 12.29 -3.92
N LYS A 101 2.18 12.05 -3.70
CA LYS A 101 3.28 12.86 -4.24
C LYS A 101 3.18 12.94 -5.76
N ARG A 102 3.04 11.81 -6.46
CA ARG A 102 2.93 11.78 -7.92
C ARG A 102 1.66 12.48 -8.42
N ILE A 103 0.54 12.33 -7.72
CA ILE A 103 -0.72 13.04 -8.05
C ILE A 103 -0.52 14.56 -7.95
N VAL A 104 0.18 15.06 -6.93
CA VAL A 104 0.50 16.49 -6.79
C VAL A 104 1.39 16.98 -7.92
N GLU A 105 2.40 16.21 -8.33
CA GLU A 105 3.28 16.55 -9.45
C GLU A 105 2.48 16.69 -10.76
N ILE A 106 1.58 15.73 -11.03
CA ILE A 106 0.69 15.78 -12.19
C ILE A 106 -0.30 16.95 -12.09
N ALA A 107 -0.89 17.19 -10.91
CA ALA A 107 -1.80 18.31 -10.71
C ALA A 107 -1.12 19.66 -11.01
N LYS A 108 0.11 19.83 -10.57
CA LYS A 108 0.91 21.03 -10.90
C LYS A 108 1.23 21.13 -12.40
N LYS A 109 1.62 20.01 -13.02
CA LYS A 109 1.93 19.94 -14.47
C LYS A 109 0.71 20.29 -15.33
N GLU A 110 -0.47 19.83 -14.93
CA GLU A 110 -1.73 20.06 -15.65
C GLU A 110 -2.40 21.39 -15.29
N GLY A 111 -1.87 22.12 -14.31
CA GLY A 111 -2.49 23.36 -13.82
C GLY A 111 -3.86 23.14 -13.18
N ALA A 112 -4.01 22.04 -12.45
CA ALA A 112 -5.26 21.70 -11.80
C ALA A 112 -5.53 22.58 -10.56
N ASP A 113 -6.81 22.85 -10.31
CA ASP A 113 -7.27 23.67 -9.19
C ASP A 113 -7.41 22.84 -7.89
N ALA A 114 -7.69 21.55 -8.03
CA ALA A 114 -7.95 20.67 -6.90
C ALA A 114 -7.50 19.21 -7.20
N ILE A 115 -7.33 18.47 -6.12
CA ILE A 115 -7.12 17.01 -6.14
C ILE A 115 -8.33 16.35 -5.46
N CYS A 116 -8.85 15.27 -6.07
CA CYS A 116 -9.93 14.46 -5.50
C CYS A 116 -9.43 13.06 -5.17
N HIS A 117 -9.89 12.49 -4.05
CA HIS A 117 -9.71 11.09 -3.71
C HIS A 117 -11.02 10.45 -3.25
N GLY A 118 -11.17 9.15 -3.51
CA GLY A 118 -12.32 8.34 -3.13
C GLY A 118 -12.20 7.61 -1.79
N CYS A 119 -11.30 8.06 -0.90
CA CYS A 119 -11.12 7.39 0.38
C CYS A 119 -12.30 7.63 1.30
N THR A 120 -12.80 6.55 1.94
CA THR A 120 -13.89 6.63 2.90
C THR A 120 -13.48 7.33 4.20
N GLY A 121 -14.42 7.95 4.90
CA GLY A 121 -14.18 8.63 6.18
C GLY A 121 -13.79 7.68 7.33
N LYS A 122 -13.97 6.37 7.15
CA LYS A 122 -13.64 5.33 8.15
C LYS A 122 -12.21 4.78 8.02
N GLY A 123 -11.53 5.06 6.90
CA GLY A 123 -10.19 4.55 6.61
C GLY A 123 -9.07 5.55 6.94
N ASN A 124 -7.86 5.04 7.14
CA ASN A 124 -6.67 5.87 7.35
C ASN A 124 -6.21 6.57 6.07
N ASP A 125 -6.56 6.04 4.91
CA ASP A 125 -6.03 6.47 3.61
C ASP A 125 -6.36 7.93 3.30
N GLN A 126 -7.52 8.44 3.72
CA GLN A 126 -7.85 9.85 3.59
C GLN A 126 -6.78 10.75 4.26
N VAL A 127 -6.31 10.37 5.46
CA VAL A 127 -5.27 11.13 6.17
C VAL A 127 -3.93 11.02 5.45
N ARG A 128 -3.57 9.83 4.99
CA ARG A 128 -2.32 9.55 4.28
C ARG A 128 -2.22 10.36 2.99
N PHE A 129 -3.28 10.39 2.18
CA PHE A 129 -3.35 11.22 0.97
C PHE A 129 -3.26 12.72 1.30
N GLU A 130 -4.09 13.20 2.21
CA GLU A 130 -4.17 14.63 2.49
C GLU A 130 -2.90 15.19 3.13
N LEU A 131 -2.27 14.47 4.05
CA LEU A 131 -0.99 14.89 4.62
C LEU A 131 0.12 14.97 3.57
N ALA A 132 0.18 14.01 2.65
CA ALA A 132 1.13 14.03 1.55
C ALA A 132 0.83 15.19 0.57
N ILE A 133 -0.42 15.41 0.19
CA ILE A 133 -0.83 16.54 -0.64
C ILE A 133 -0.43 17.86 0.04
N LYS A 134 -0.72 18.02 1.33
CA LYS A 134 -0.38 19.23 2.08
C LYS A 134 1.13 19.45 2.21
N ALA A 135 1.92 18.39 2.26
CA ALA A 135 3.38 18.50 2.30
C ALA A 135 3.98 19.12 1.03
N PHE A 136 3.38 18.87 -0.15
CA PHE A 136 3.89 19.34 -1.43
C PHE A 136 3.09 20.49 -2.06
N ALA A 137 1.82 20.62 -1.71
CA ALA A 137 0.92 21.63 -2.25
C ALA A 137 -0.09 22.10 -1.18
N PRO A 138 0.37 22.82 -0.13
CA PRO A 138 -0.48 23.23 1.00
C PRO A 138 -1.66 24.12 0.58
N GLN A 139 -1.53 24.82 -0.54
CA GLN A 139 -2.59 25.67 -1.12
C GLN A 139 -3.58 24.91 -2.00
N MET A 140 -3.29 23.66 -2.38
CA MET A 140 -4.17 22.86 -3.23
C MET A 140 -5.44 22.46 -2.48
N ASP A 141 -6.59 22.65 -3.11
CA ASP A 141 -7.83 22.14 -2.55
C ASP A 141 -7.89 20.62 -2.65
N VAL A 142 -8.44 20.01 -1.60
CA VAL A 142 -8.68 18.56 -1.58
C VAL A 142 -10.19 18.31 -1.51
N ILE A 143 -10.69 17.53 -2.45
CA ILE A 143 -12.09 17.13 -2.53
C ILE A 143 -12.17 15.67 -2.06
N ALA A 144 -12.89 15.45 -0.97
CA ALA A 144 -13.11 14.13 -0.36
C ALA A 144 -14.62 13.85 -0.28
N PRO A 145 -15.26 13.39 -1.37
CA PRO A 145 -16.72 13.30 -1.49
C PRO A 145 -17.38 12.44 -0.42
N TRP A 146 -16.76 11.38 0.02
CA TRP A 146 -17.28 10.51 1.09
C TRP A 146 -17.65 11.23 2.40
N ARG A 147 -17.21 12.49 2.58
CA ARG A 147 -17.55 13.31 3.74
C ARG A 147 -18.86 14.08 3.60
N PHE A 148 -19.37 14.22 2.38
CA PHE A 148 -20.52 15.12 2.14
C PHE A 148 -21.44 14.74 0.98
N TRP A 149 -21.10 13.72 0.15
CA TRP A 149 -21.93 13.36 -0.98
C TRP A 149 -23.12 12.46 -0.58
N GLU A 150 -24.12 12.40 -1.45
CA GLU A 150 -25.33 11.61 -1.28
C GLU A 150 -25.15 10.11 -1.58
N LEU A 151 -24.10 9.74 -2.32
CA LEU A 151 -23.77 8.37 -2.69
C LEU A 151 -23.00 7.67 -1.54
N ASN A 152 -23.64 7.58 -0.39
CA ASN A 152 -22.99 7.16 0.86
C ASN A 152 -23.15 5.66 1.18
N SER A 153 -23.55 4.84 0.19
CA SER A 153 -23.59 3.38 0.28
C SER A 153 -23.23 2.76 -1.06
N ARG A 154 -22.76 1.51 -1.02
CA ARG A 154 -22.40 0.73 -2.20
C ARG A 154 -23.58 0.56 -3.17
N GLU A 155 -24.79 0.40 -2.64
CA GLU A 155 -26.01 0.26 -3.44
C GLU A 155 -26.25 1.52 -4.26
N LYS A 156 -26.16 2.70 -3.63
CA LYS A 156 -26.34 3.99 -4.33
C LYS A 156 -25.25 4.25 -5.37
N GLU A 157 -24.02 3.85 -5.10
CA GLU A 157 -22.93 3.95 -6.08
C GLU A 157 -23.20 3.04 -7.29
N ILE A 158 -23.71 1.82 -7.08
CA ILE A 158 -24.08 0.90 -8.16
C ILE A 158 -25.25 1.49 -8.98
N GLU A 159 -26.31 1.98 -8.34
CA GLU A 159 -27.44 2.63 -9.02
C GLU A 159 -26.98 3.83 -9.86
N TYR A 160 -26.09 4.66 -9.30
CA TYR A 160 -25.50 5.80 -10.01
C TYR A 160 -24.66 5.35 -11.20
N ALA A 161 -23.84 4.33 -11.01
CA ALA A 161 -22.98 3.78 -12.05
C ALA A 161 -23.80 3.18 -13.22
N GLU A 162 -24.88 2.47 -12.92
CA GLU A 162 -25.81 1.94 -13.93
C GLU A 162 -26.48 3.07 -14.71
N ALA A 163 -26.97 4.11 -14.01
CA ALA A 163 -27.61 5.27 -14.64
C ALA A 163 -26.68 6.04 -15.59
N HIS A 164 -25.35 6.00 -15.32
CA HIS A 164 -24.32 6.67 -16.14
C HIS A 164 -23.58 5.72 -17.10
N ASN A 165 -24.03 4.46 -17.23
CA ASN A 165 -23.43 3.45 -18.11
C ASN A 165 -21.92 3.24 -17.82
N ILE A 166 -21.52 3.34 -16.56
CA ILE A 166 -20.12 3.11 -16.16
C ILE A 166 -19.79 1.61 -16.28
N PRO A 167 -18.73 1.22 -17.00
CA PRO A 167 -18.40 -0.19 -17.16
C PRO A 167 -17.85 -0.76 -15.84
N LEU A 168 -18.69 -1.49 -15.11
CA LEU A 168 -18.31 -2.14 -13.86
C LEU A 168 -18.22 -3.65 -14.04
N LYS A 169 -17.10 -4.23 -13.57
CA LYS A 169 -16.98 -5.68 -13.38
C LYS A 169 -17.50 -6.03 -11.96
N ILE A 170 -18.77 -5.72 -11.68
CA ILE A 170 -19.36 -6.02 -10.37
C ILE A 170 -20.06 -7.37 -10.46
N THR A 171 -19.56 -8.34 -9.71
CA THR A 171 -20.35 -9.48 -9.27
C THR A 171 -20.95 -9.11 -7.91
N LYS A 172 -22.25 -9.36 -7.73
CA LYS A 172 -22.97 -9.16 -6.45
C LYS A 172 -22.44 -10.04 -5.31
N GLU A 173 -21.47 -10.89 -5.58
CA GLU A 173 -20.95 -11.90 -4.65
C GLU A 173 -19.68 -11.42 -3.99
N THR A 174 -19.76 -11.27 -2.68
CA THR A 174 -18.72 -11.48 -1.67
C THR A 174 -17.29 -11.04 -2.03
N ASN A 175 -17.09 -9.76 -2.37
CA ASN A 175 -15.74 -9.28 -2.52
C ASN A 175 -15.27 -8.62 -1.23
N TYR A 176 -14.25 -9.21 -0.59
CA TYR A 176 -13.45 -8.52 0.42
C TYR A 176 -12.87 -7.24 -0.17
N SER A 177 -12.72 -6.22 0.64
CA SER A 177 -11.93 -5.06 0.25
C SER A 177 -10.47 -5.49 0.21
N LYS A 178 -9.81 -5.31 -0.93
CA LYS A 178 -8.44 -5.73 -1.15
C LYS A 178 -7.59 -4.52 -1.55
N ASP A 179 -6.35 -4.50 -1.07
CA ASP A 179 -5.34 -3.53 -1.50
C ASP A 179 -4.03 -4.27 -1.78
N LYS A 180 -3.63 -4.26 -3.05
CA LYS A 180 -2.49 -5.01 -3.57
C LYS A 180 -1.40 -4.07 -4.05
N ASN A 181 -0.18 -4.40 -3.70
CA ASN A 181 1.03 -3.80 -4.28
C ASN A 181 2.19 -4.80 -4.25
N LEU A 182 3.36 -4.41 -4.71
CA LEU A 182 4.54 -5.27 -4.75
C LEU A 182 4.89 -5.90 -3.39
N TRP A 183 4.60 -5.18 -2.29
CA TRP A 183 4.98 -5.60 -0.94
C TRP A 183 3.98 -6.54 -0.30
N HIS A 184 2.69 -6.34 -0.52
CA HIS A 184 1.64 -7.08 0.18
C HIS A 184 0.30 -7.12 -0.55
N LEU A 185 -0.60 -7.91 0.00
CA LEU A 185 -2.04 -7.87 -0.25
C LEU A 185 -2.78 -7.85 1.08
N SER A 186 -3.73 -6.93 1.25
CA SER A 186 -4.64 -6.90 2.39
C SER A 186 -6.04 -7.39 2.02
N HIS A 187 -6.72 -8.01 2.99
CA HIS A 187 -8.12 -8.42 2.91
C HIS A 187 -8.88 -7.85 4.12
N GLU A 188 -9.96 -7.12 3.87
CA GLU A 188 -10.81 -6.49 4.90
C GLU A 188 -12.29 -6.67 4.56
N GLY A 189 -13.14 -6.51 5.56
CA GLY A 189 -14.62 -6.53 5.41
C GLY A 189 -15.24 -7.91 5.49
N LEU A 190 -16.55 -8.00 5.21
CA LEU A 190 -17.36 -9.23 5.26
C LEU A 190 -17.20 -10.00 6.58
N ASP A 191 -16.86 -11.30 6.50
CA ASP A 191 -16.73 -12.18 7.67
C ASP A 191 -15.66 -11.68 8.66
N LEU A 192 -14.67 -10.92 8.17
CA LEU A 192 -13.58 -10.36 9.00
C LEU A 192 -14.05 -9.21 9.91
N GLU A 193 -15.21 -8.60 9.65
CA GLU A 193 -15.74 -7.53 10.51
C GLU A 193 -16.15 -8.06 11.89
N ASP A 194 -16.53 -9.32 12.00
CA ASP A 194 -16.79 -9.98 13.27
C ASP A 194 -15.54 -10.77 13.71
N PRO A 195 -14.85 -10.33 14.79
CA PRO A 195 -13.66 -11.01 15.27
C PRO A 195 -13.91 -12.42 15.83
N ALA A 196 -15.17 -12.82 16.05
CA ALA A 196 -15.53 -14.17 16.45
C ALA A 196 -15.47 -15.18 15.29
N ASN A 197 -15.47 -14.70 14.03
CA ASN A 197 -15.34 -15.56 12.86
C ASN A 197 -13.89 -15.98 12.65
N GLU A 198 -13.69 -17.21 12.21
CA GLU A 198 -12.39 -17.67 11.73
C GLU A 198 -12.04 -16.95 10.41
N ALA A 199 -10.76 -16.56 10.25
CA ALA A 199 -10.30 -16.01 8.98
C ALA A 199 -10.35 -17.10 7.90
N PRO A 200 -10.97 -16.81 6.73
CA PRO A 200 -11.22 -17.84 5.70
C PRO A 200 -9.98 -18.15 4.84
N ILE A 201 -8.82 -18.30 5.46
CA ILE A 201 -7.52 -18.48 4.79
C ILE A 201 -7.44 -19.76 3.96
N ASN A 202 -8.27 -20.77 4.29
CA ASN A 202 -8.36 -22.03 3.55
C ASN A 202 -9.46 -22.02 2.48
N LYS A 203 -10.24 -20.93 2.37
CA LYS A 203 -11.27 -20.78 1.34
C LYS A 203 -10.60 -20.60 -0.04
N PRO A 204 -10.96 -21.42 -1.05
CA PRO A 204 -10.40 -21.26 -2.39
C PRO A 204 -10.57 -19.83 -2.94
N GLY A 205 -9.46 -19.22 -3.42
CA GLY A 205 -9.45 -17.88 -3.97
C GLY A 205 -9.46 -16.74 -2.93
N PHE A 206 -9.34 -17.02 -1.64
CA PHE A 206 -9.13 -16.00 -0.63
C PHE A 206 -7.70 -15.48 -0.67
N LEU A 207 -6.71 -16.36 -0.46
CA LEU A 207 -5.30 -16.01 -0.60
C LEU A 207 -4.91 -15.91 -2.09
N GLU A 208 -4.10 -14.92 -2.45
CA GLU A 208 -3.64 -14.68 -3.82
C GLU A 208 -2.11 -14.69 -3.97
N LEU A 209 -1.37 -14.36 -2.91
CA LEU A 209 0.10 -14.33 -2.95
C LEU A 209 0.72 -15.64 -2.48
N GLY A 210 -0.05 -16.48 -1.81
CA GLY A 210 0.47 -17.73 -1.29
C GLY A 210 -0.60 -18.75 -0.91
N VAL A 211 -0.17 -19.70 -0.11
CA VAL A 211 -1.03 -20.76 0.46
C VAL A 211 -1.04 -20.64 1.98
N SER A 212 -2.07 -21.19 2.62
CA SER A 212 -2.07 -21.28 4.09
C SER A 212 -0.96 -22.23 4.58
N PRO A 213 -0.48 -22.08 5.83
CA PRO A 213 0.51 -23.00 6.41
C PRO A 213 0.12 -24.46 6.31
N GLU A 214 -1.17 -24.78 6.45
CA GLU A 214 -1.71 -26.14 6.36
C GLU A 214 -1.56 -26.75 4.95
N ASN A 215 -1.71 -25.90 3.92
CA ASN A 215 -1.60 -26.28 2.51
C ASN A 215 -0.17 -26.16 1.95
N ALA A 216 0.77 -25.64 2.75
CA ALA A 216 2.17 -25.50 2.34
C ALA A 216 2.87 -26.88 2.31
N PRO A 217 3.94 -27.03 1.49
CA PRO A 217 4.67 -28.28 1.34
C PRO A 217 5.23 -28.84 2.67
N ASP A 218 5.24 -30.16 2.83
CA ASP A 218 5.88 -30.86 3.96
C ASP A 218 7.42 -30.91 3.83
N LYS A 219 7.98 -30.37 2.75
CA LYS A 219 9.41 -30.25 2.51
C LYS A 219 9.85 -28.82 2.68
N ALA A 220 10.79 -28.58 3.58
CA ALA A 220 11.37 -27.26 3.78
C ALA A 220 12.10 -26.75 2.53
N ALA A 221 11.92 -25.47 2.19
CA ALA A 221 12.76 -24.74 1.27
C ALA A 221 13.84 -23.94 2.02
N TYR A 222 14.96 -23.69 1.37
CA TYR A 222 16.03 -22.86 1.93
C TYR A 222 16.30 -21.70 0.98
N VAL A 223 16.53 -20.53 1.56
CA VAL A 223 16.89 -19.33 0.82
C VAL A 223 18.05 -18.63 1.51
N THR A 224 19.02 -18.17 0.73
CA THR A 224 20.13 -17.32 1.21
C THR A 224 19.97 -15.94 0.59
N ILE A 225 20.00 -14.90 1.43
CA ILE A 225 19.87 -13.51 1.00
C ILE A 225 21.16 -12.79 1.37
N HIS A 226 21.77 -12.11 0.41
CA HIS A 226 22.90 -11.21 0.68
C HIS A 226 22.41 -9.78 0.86
N PHE A 227 22.95 -9.11 1.86
CA PHE A 227 22.71 -7.69 2.12
C PHE A 227 24.00 -6.90 2.00
N GLU A 228 23.91 -5.70 1.42
CA GLU A 228 24.94 -4.67 1.45
C GLU A 228 24.37 -3.42 2.12
N LYS A 229 24.97 -3.03 3.26
CA LYS A 229 24.51 -1.86 4.04
C LYS A 229 22.99 -1.87 4.29
N GLY A 230 22.46 -3.04 4.66
CA GLY A 230 21.05 -3.26 4.94
C GLY A 230 20.14 -3.34 3.72
N VAL A 231 20.66 -3.25 2.50
CA VAL A 231 19.89 -3.43 1.24
C VAL A 231 20.08 -4.85 0.72
N PRO A 232 19.03 -5.61 0.42
CA PRO A 232 19.17 -6.94 -0.17
C PRO A 232 19.62 -6.83 -1.64
N THR A 233 20.66 -7.56 -2.03
CA THR A 233 21.31 -7.48 -3.34
C THR A 233 21.41 -8.82 -4.08
N SER A 234 21.15 -9.93 -3.41
CA SER A 234 21.07 -11.24 -4.08
C SER A 234 20.18 -12.23 -3.35
N VAL A 235 19.69 -13.21 -4.12
CA VAL A 235 18.97 -14.38 -3.60
C VAL A 235 19.63 -15.64 -4.14
N ASN A 236 20.04 -16.56 -3.24
CA ASN A 236 20.70 -17.83 -3.58
C ASN A 236 21.94 -17.66 -4.47
N GLY A 237 22.66 -16.55 -4.31
CA GLY A 237 23.87 -16.23 -5.08
C GLY A 237 23.63 -15.59 -6.43
N GLU A 238 22.39 -15.35 -6.82
CA GLU A 238 22.02 -14.59 -8.01
C GLU A 238 21.84 -13.12 -7.66
N GLU A 239 22.69 -12.25 -8.22
CA GLU A 239 22.60 -10.79 -8.03
C GLU A 239 21.36 -10.23 -8.72
N MET A 240 20.64 -9.37 -8.04
CA MET A 240 19.43 -8.72 -8.53
C MET A 240 19.14 -7.43 -7.73
N ASP A 241 18.39 -6.51 -8.32
CA ASP A 241 17.93 -5.34 -7.58
C ASP A 241 16.88 -5.69 -6.51
N ALA A 242 16.61 -4.76 -5.62
CA ALA A 242 15.72 -4.99 -4.48
C ALA A 242 14.27 -5.25 -4.91
N GLU A 243 13.81 -4.70 -6.05
CA GLU A 243 12.49 -5.00 -6.62
C GLU A 243 12.40 -6.49 -6.95
N LYS A 244 13.38 -7.00 -7.68
CA LYS A 244 13.44 -8.41 -8.07
C LYS A 244 13.64 -9.36 -6.90
N VAL A 245 14.40 -8.93 -5.88
CA VAL A 245 14.51 -9.67 -4.61
C VAL A 245 13.12 -9.86 -3.99
N ILE A 246 12.34 -8.77 -3.87
CA ILE A 246 10.99 -8.82 -3.28
C ILE A 246 10.09 -9.75 -4.07
N GLU A 247 10.05 -9.64 -5.41
CA GLU A 247 9.26 -10.53 -6.27
C GLU A 247 9.63 -12.00 -6.08
N THR A 248 10.94 -12.29 -6.05
CA THR A 248 11.46 -13.65 -5.88
C THR A 248 11.07 -14.21 -4.52
N LEU A 249 11.19 -13.41 -3.46
CA LEU A 249 10.84 -13.82 -2.11
C LEU A 249 9.32 -13.89 -1.89
N ASN A 250 8.53 -13.06 -2.56
CA ASN A 250 7.06 -13.19 -2.56
C ASN A 250 6.64 -14.56 -3.09
N LYS A 251 7.24 -15.00 -4.19
CA LYS A 251 6.96 -16.32 -4.77
C LYS A 251 7.39 -17.44 -3.81
N LEU A 252 8.65 -17.42 -3.38
CA LEU A 252 9.19 -18.47 -2.49
C LEU A 252 8.44 -18.52 -1.15
N GLY A 253 8.17 -17.38 -0.56
CA GLY A 253 7.46 -17.28 0.71
C GLY A 253 6.01 -17.71 0.59
N GLY A 254 5.33 -17.26 -0.45
CA GLY A 254 3.93 -17.64 -0.72
C GLY A 254 3.76 -19.14 -0.93
N GLU A 255 4.62 -19.78 -1.70
CA GLU A 255 4.63 -21.23 -1.92
C GLU A 255 4.85 -22.02 -0.62
N ASN A 256 5.48 -21.43 0.38
CA ASN A 256 5.80 -22.07 1.67
C ASN A 256 4.93 -21.61 2.85
N GLY A 257 3.84 -20.87 2.58
CA GLY A 257 2.88 -20.43 3.60
C GLY A 257 3.41 -19.29 4.49
N CYS A 258 4.46 -18.58 4.08
CA CYS A 258 5.06 -17.51 4.88
C CYS A 258 4.31 -16.19 4.71
N GLY A 259 4.37 -15.34 5.76
CA GLY A 259 3.93 -13.96 5.69
C GLY A 259 2.44 -13.72 5.78
N LEU A 260 1.68 -14.68 6.31
CA LEU A 260 0.27 -14.53 6.62
C LEU A 260 0.09 -13.93 8.02
N LEU A 261 -0.72 -12.88 8.12
CA LEU A 261 -0.98 -12.18 9.38
C LEU A 261 -2.48 -11.84 9.49
N ASP A 262 -3.14 -12.29 10.55
CA ASP A 262 -4.51 -11.93 10.92
C ASP A 262 -4.47 -11.10 12.19
N ILE A 263 -4.84 -9.83 12.10
CA ILE A 263 -4.77 -8.89 13.23
C ILE A 263 -5.98 -7.98 13.32
N VAL A 264 -6.23 -7.50 14.54
CA VAL A 264 -7.12 -6.37 14.81
C VAL A 264 -6.26 -5.17 15.18
N GLU A 265 -6.13 -4.23 14.26
CA GLU A 265 -5.30 -3.04 14.42
C GLU A 265 -6.08 -1.82 14.92
N ASN A 266 -5.36 -0.86 15.49
CA ASN A 266 -5.92 0.42 15.92
C ASN A 266 -5.72 1.46 14.81
N ARG A 267 -6.81 1.85 14.14
CA ARG A 267 -6.77 2.90 13.11
C ARG A 267 -6.53 4.28 13.71
N LEU A 268 -5.83 5.14 12.96
CA LEU A 268 -5.62 6.55 13.34
C LEU A 268 -6.93 7.29 13.62
N VAL A 269 -7.98 6.94 12.91
CA VAL A 269 -9.33 7.54 13.09
C VAL A 269 -10.06 7.07 14.36
N GLY A 270 -9.40 6.29 15.22
CA GLY A 270 -9.90 5.94 16.56
C GLY A 270 -10.81 4.71 16.61
N MET A 271 -10.81 3.87 15.58
CA MET A 271 -11.56 2.60 15.54
C MET A 271 -10.63 1.41 15.36
N LYS A 272 -11.09 0.24 15.79
CA LYS A 272 -10.42 -1.03 15.49
C LYS A 272 -10.86 -1.56 14.13
N SER A 273 -9.94 -2.24 13.45
CA SER A 273 -10.23 -2.88 12.17
C SER A 273 -9.46 -4.19 12.07
N ARG A 274 -10.13 -5.26 11.68
CA ARG A 274 -9.47 -6.54 11.40
C ARG A 274 -9.10 -6.61 9.93
N GLY A 275 -7.88 -7.05 9.69
CA GLY A 275 -7.37 -7.35 8.35
C GLY A 275 -6.56 -8.63 8.34
N VAL A 276 -6.61 -9.34 7.20
CA VAL A 276 -5.70 -10.44 6.89
C VAL A 276 -4.73 -9.94 5.84
N TYR A 277 -3.44 -10.09 6.12
CA TYR A 277 -2.37 -9.59 5.27
C TYR A 277 -1.53 -10.74 4.74
N GLU A 278 -1.24 -10.70 3.45
CA GLU A 278 -0.26 -11.55 2.79
C GLU A 278 0.98 -10.71 2.48
N THR A 279 2.10 -10.98 3.15
CA THR A 279 3.36 -10.25 2.95
C THR A 279 4.53 -11.22 2.93
N PRO A 280 4.55 -12.19 2.00
CA PRO A 280 5.49 -13.32 2.07
C PRO A 280 6.96 -12.90 1.96
N GLY A 281 7.31 -12.10 0.97
CA GLY A 281 8.69 -11.59 0.80
C GLY A 281 9.09 -10.64 1.92
N GLY A 282 8.16 -9.79 2.36
CA GLY A 282 8.39 -8.87 3.45
C GLY A 282 8.71 -9.57 4.77
N ALA A 283 7.96 -10.61 5.13
CA ALA A 283 8.21 -11.39 6.34
C ALA A 283 9.60 -12.04 6.32
N ILE A 284 10.00 -12.60 5.16
CA ILE A 284 11.33 -13.19 4.97
C ILE A 284 12.43 -12.12 5.11
N LEU A 285 12.28 -10.97 4.44
CA LEU A 285 13.26 -9.88 4.48
C LEU A 285 13.43 -9.29 5.88
N TYR A 286 12.32 -9.02 6.57
CA TYR A 286 12.38 -8.52 7.95
C TYR A 286 13.12 -9.49 8.87
N LYS A 287 12.79 -10.79 8.75
CA LYS A 287 13.48 -11.81 9.56
C LYS A 287 14.94 -11.94 9.23
N ALA A 288 15.31 -11.91 7.96
CA ALA A 288 16.71 -11.99 7.53
C ALA A 288 17.50 -10.75 8.00
N HIS A 289 16.96 -9.56 7.79
CA HIS A 289 17.61 -8.31 8.17
C HIS A 289 17.79 -8.21 9.69
N GLU A 290 16.76 -8.56 10.50
CA GLU A 290 16.85 -8.64 11.95
C GLU A 290 18.03 -9.54 12.40
N LYS A 291 18.16 -10.73 11.80
CA LYS A 291 19.23 -11.68 12.15
C LYS A 291 20.61 -11.20 11.75
N LEU A 292 20.75 -10.43 10.69
CA LEU A 292 22.01 -9.82 10.31
C LEU A 292 22.38 -8.68 11.27
N GLU A 293 21.44 -7.84 11.67
CA GLU A 293 21.64 -6.78 12.65
C GLU A 293 22.09 -7.31 14.03
N GLU A 294 21.56 -8.47 14.47
CA GLU A 294 21.95 -9.10 15.74
C GLU A 294 23.47 -9.37 15.85
N ILE A 295 24.16 -9.58 14.72
CA ILE A 295 25.61 -9.87 14.71
C ILE A 295 26.46 -8.71 14.20
N THR A 296 25.87 -7.69 13.59
CA THR A 296 26.61 -6.57 12.97
C THR A 296 26.51 -5.26 13.75
N LEU A 297 25.47 -5.10 14.58
CA LEU A 297 25.28 -3.91 15.41
C LEU A 297 25.78 -4.16 16.85
N ASP A 298 26.35 -3.14 17.47
CA ASP A 298 26.58 -3.15 18.90
C ASP A 298 25.26 -3.08 19.69
N LYS A 299 25.32 -3.52 20.95
CA LYS A 299 24.15 -3.64 21.82
C LYS A 299 23.36 -2.33 21.95
N GLU A 300 24.04 -1.21 22.21
CA GLU A 300 23.35 0.07 22.48
C GLU A 300 22.68 0.60 21.23
N THR A 301 23.32 0.51 20.07
CA THR A 301 22.75 0.88 18.76
C THR A 301 21.53 0.02 18.44
N GLN A 302 21.63 -1.30 18.60
CA GLN A 302 20.53 -2.22 18.34
C GLN A 302 19.33 -1.92 19.24
N HIS A 303 19.53 -1.78 20.56
CA HIS A 303 18.44 -1.52 21.49
C HIS A 303 17.77 -0.17 21.25
N TYR A 304 18.54 0.88 20.93
CA TYR A 304 17.95 2.18 20.63
C TYR A 304 17.17 2.16 19.30
N LYS A 305 17.72 1.49 18.27
CA LYS A 305 17.04 1.32 17.00
C LYS A 305 15.69 0.61 17.14
N GLN A 306 15.60 -0.43 17.99
CA GLN A 306 14.32 -1.12 18.26
C GLN A 306 13.28 -0.19 18.89
N GLN A 307 13.67 0.70 19.79
CA GLN A 307 12.75 1.71 20.35
C GLN A 307 12.31 2.72 19.30
N LEU A 308 13.25 3.17 18.47
CA LEU A 308 12.98 4.10 17.37
C LEU A 308 12.02 3.49 16.33
N ALA A 309 12.15 2.19 16.05
CA ALA A 309 11.31 1.46 15.08
C ALA A 309 9.82 1.60 15.38
N LEU A 310 9.41 1.59 16.66
CA LEU A 310 8.00 1.77 17.05
C LEU A 310 7.47 3.14 16.64
N LYS A 311 8.25 4.20 16.90
CA LYS A 311 7.84 5.56 16.53
C LYS A 311 7.92 5.77 15.01
N PHE A 312 8.89 5.18 14.35
CA PHE A 312 8.98 5.19 12.90
C PHE A 312 7.74 4.56 12.26
N ALA A 313 7.33 3.38 12.74
CA ALA A 313 6.14 2.68 12.28
C ALA A 313 4.85 3.51 12.50
N GLU A 314 4.71 4.13 13.65
CA GLU A 314 3.57 5.01 13.95
C GLU A 314 3.50 6.19 12.98
N LEU A 315 4.62 6.86 12.69
CA LEU A 315 4.67 7.96 11.73
C LEU A 315 4.26 7.50 10.33
N VAL A 316 4.75 6.35 9.89
CA VAL A 316 4.40 5.77 8.58
C VAL A 316 2.91 5.40 8.54
N TYR A 317 2.42 4.70 9.56
CA TYR A 317 1.03 4.28 9.66
C TYR A 317 0.06 5.47 9.61
N ASN A 318 0.43 6.57 10.29
CA ASN A 318 -0.33 7.81 10.40
C ASN A 318 -0.17 8.75 9.18
N GLY A 319 0.50 8.31 8.10
CA GLY A 319 0.68 9.13 6.89
C GLY A 319 1.68 10.27 7.02
N GLN A 320 2.51 10.26 8.07
CA GLN A 320 3.48 11.31 8.38
C GLN A 320 4.84 11.08 7.70
N TRP A 321 4.85 10.47 6.52
CA TRP A 321 6.05 10.12 5.77
C TRP A 321 6.98 11.32 5.51
N TYR A 322 6.42 12.47 5.16
CA TYR A 322 7.20 13.65 4.75
C TYR A 322 7.56 14.59 5.91
N THR A 323 7.31 14.19 7.15
CA THR A 323 7.63 15.01 8.33
C THR A 323 9.13 15.07 8.60
N PRO A 324 9.62 16.19 9.20
CA PRO A 324 11.02 16.31 9.60
C PRO A 324 11.48 15.19 10.55
N LEU A 325 10.63 14.78 11.48
CA LEU A 325 10.94 13.71 12.44
C LEU A 325 11.23 12.39 11.72
N ARG A 326 10.35 11.96 10.80
CA ARG A 326 10.55 10.72 10.05
C ARG A 326 11.88 10.79 9.24
N LYS A 327 12.19 11.94 8.61
CA LYS A 327 13.45 12.13 7.88
C LYS A 327 14.67 12.01 8.78
N ALA A 328 14.63 12.62 9.97
CA ALA A 328 15.73 12.53 10.95
C ALA A 328 15.91 11.09 11.43
N MET A 329 14.82 10.36 11.66
CA MET A 329 14.87 8.95 12.04
C MET A 329 15.43 8.08 10.92
N SER A 330 15.09 8.33 9.65
CA SER A 330 15.70 7.64 8.51
C SER A 330 17.21 7.86 8.45
N ALA A 331 17.69 9.08 8.64
CA ALA A 331 19.12 9.38 8.66
C ALA A 331 19.86 8.64 9.79
N PHE A 332 19.24 8.54 10.96
CA PHE A 332 19.77 7.71 12.05
C PHE A 332 19.84 6.24 11.63
N VAL A 333 18.75 5.69 11.10
CA VAL A 333 18.69 4.29 10.64
C VAL A 333 19.76 4.04 9.58
N ASP A 334 19.86 4.88 8.54
CA ASP A 334 20.85 4.70 7.47
C ASP A 334 22.30 4.69 8.01
N SER A 335 22.59 5.54 8.98
CA SER A 335 23.91 5.55 9.68
C SER A 335 24.21 4.21 10.38
N THR A 336 23.19 3.53 10.92
CA THR A 336 23.39 2.23 11.58
C THR A 336 23.63 1.09 10.60
N GLN A 337 23.29 1.27 9.33
CA GLN A 337 23.36 0.22 8.31
C GLN A 337 24.75 0.07 7.64
N GLU A 338 25.67 0.97 7.89
CA GLU A 338 27.01 0.95 7.28
C GLU A 338 27.77 -0.37 7.47
N THR A 339 27.50 -1.10 8.54
CA THR A 339 28.12 -2.40 8.86
C THR A 339 27.20 -3.59 8.61
N VAL A 340 25.94 -3.36 8.23
CA VAL A 340 24.94 -4.43 8.05
C VAL A 340 25.11 -5.05 6.66
N THR A 341 26.15 -5.86 6.50
CA THR A 341 26.54 -6.53 5.25
C THR A 341 26.86 -8.00 5.51
N GLY A 342 26.30 -8.90 4.72
CA GLY A 342 26.55 -10.33 4.82
C GLY A 342 25.40 -11.20 4.33
N ASP A 343 25.57 -12.50 4.48
CA ASP A 343 24.61 -13.51 4.04
C ASP A 343 23.77 -14.02 5.21
N VAL A 344 22.46 -14.16 4.96
CA VAL A 344 21.54 -14.80 5.88
C VAL A 344 20.84 -15.97 5.19
N LYS A 345 20.96 -17.16 5.78
CA LYS A 345 20.27 -18.36 5.30
C LYS A 345 19.05 -18.67 6.15
N LEU A 346 17.89 -18.75 5.51
CA LEU A 346 16.63 -19.07 6.17
C LEU A 346 16.09 -20.42 5.70
N LYS A 347 15.34 -21.06 6.59
CA LYS A 347 14.53 -22.23 6.30
C LYS A 347 13.08 -21.80 6.28
N LEU A 348 12.40 -21.99 5.14
CA LEU A 348 10.99 -21.73 4.95
C LEU A 348 10.22 -23.03 5.12
N TYR A 349 9.29 -23.08 6.06
CA TYR A 349 8.53 -24.29 6.34
C TYR A 349 7.22 -23.99 7.07
N LYS A 350 6.11 -23.96 6.34
CA LYS A 350 4.74 -23.80 6.87
C LYS A 350 4.54 -22.51 7.69
N GLY A 351 5.06 -21.38 7.19
CA GLY A 351 4.94 -20.08 7.83
C GLY A 351 6.20 -19.58 8.54
#